data_9d357d97d6dafe5769b4c323766eb818
#
_entry.id   9d357d97d6dafe5769b4c323766eb818
#
_cell.length_a   1.000
_cell.length_b   1.000
_cell.length_c   1.000
_cell.angle_alpha   90.00
_cell.angle_beta   90.00
_cell.angle_gamma   90.00
#
_symmetry.space_group_name_H-M   'P 1'
#
loop_
_entity.id
_entity.type
_entity.pdbx_description
1 polymer ?
#
loop_
_entity_poly.entity_id
_entity_poly.type
_entity_poly.pdbx_seq_one_letter_code
_entity_poly.pdbx_strand_id
1 'polypeptide(L)'
;MGEKITLGKLRIRCRFTAVTLLDCNIHEKYGEHTRAEIVCTVRGEEARAVFSDTGKNSLEIYAIEDSGREEVLFTGLILCAELKEEGQYAQLCLYAVSNTWLMDVKRNSRSFQNIALTYQDIAREIIGEYGADMQWNLPDRPIGSPLIQYQETDYRFLKRIFSHLKGEIVSADTAQKPCFLAGLGKGNDAGTINLKEHSYSLISYSDDKRTDQSRQERQIGYLIEGSDRMKVGDIARIEGREYHVMETETFFGQNVLHCNYRLFPKKCFEKERIPAYGLKGVSLTGKVIRTEKEMVRLHLDIDREQEVSVAYDFPWKPITGNLFYCMPETGTRAALYFGKEEECSGAVIMNIRENGEYCGETADYHDRYFTSQNNKRMYLKPSEMGFLNRTDQNVEIALKDSASVQVKTNHKISVLAEGQVELKGKNVTVETPKEATLVRKDVISPTVINLCNAFDAIGATGNFTSTEPVAEKKRRVPGIVSQEERYSLDGAVVAILSNIPENSGEDPVLTKIAGSMPVVISKTK
;
A
#
# COMPACT_ATOMS: atom_id res chain seq x y z
N MET A 1 2.29 -56.94 -10.17
CA MET A 1 1.25 -56.48 -11.12
C MET A 1 0.08 -56.03 -10.28
N GLY A 2 -0.21 -54.76 -10.26
CA GLY A 2 -1.41 -54.22 -9.60
C GLY A 2 -2.66 -54.79 -10.26
N GLU A 3 -3.76 -54.84 -9.52
CA GLU A 3 -5.06 -55.26 -10.04
C GLU A 3 -5.54 -54.26 -11.09
N LYS A 4 -5.96 -54.75 -12.27
CA LYS A 4 -6.44 -53.87 -13.34
C LYS A 4 -7.82 -53.31 -12.98
N ILE A 5 -7.91 -51.98 -12.91
CA ILE A 5 -9.17 -51.27 -12.72
C ILE A 5 -9.95 -51.30 -14.05
N THR A 6 -11.17 -51.78 -14.00
CA THR A 6 -12.08 -51.81 -15.14
C THR A 6 -13.20 -50.80 -14.93
N LEU A 7 -13.85 -50.34 -16.01
CA LEU A 7 -14.98 -49.42 -15.92
C LEU A 7 -16.13 -49.98 -15.06
N GLY A 8 -16.31 -51.31 -15.07
CA GLY A 8 -17.30 -52.02 -14.23
C GLY A 8 -17.02 -51.95 -12.73
N LYS A 9 -15.76 -51.72 -12.30
CA LYS A 9 -15.38 -51.48 -10.91
C LYS A 9 -15.44 -50.05 -10.46
N LEU A 10 -15.63 -49.11 -11.41
CA LEU A 10 -15.71 -47.71 -11.11
C LEU A 10 -17.07 -47.32 -10.54
N ARG A 11 -17.08 -46.45 -9.56
CA ARG A 11 -18.28 -45.90 -8.92
C ARG A 11 -18.11 -44.41 -8.73
N ILE A 12 -19.27 -43.74 -8.71
CA ILE A 12 -19.31 -42.31 -8.33
C ILE A 12 -20.21 -42.14 -7.10
N ARG A 13 -19.82 -41.21 -6.27
CA ARG A 13 -20.60 -40.76 -5.11
C ARG A 13 -20.93 -39.29 -5.33
N CYS A 14 -22.19 -39.01 -5.56
CA CYS A 14 -22.77 -37.70 -5.83
C CYS A 14 -24.24 -37.66 -5.39
N ARG A 15 -24.94 -36.56 -5.64
CA ARG A 15 -26.35 -36.40 -5.22
C ARG A 15 -27.37 -37.26 -5.98
N PHE A 16 -26.98 -37.84 -7.08
CA PHE A 16 -27.84 -38.69 -7.88
C PHE A 16 -27.21 -40.07 -8.03
N THR A 17 -28.00 -41.05 -8.45
CA THR A 17 -27.54 -42.41 -8.66
C THR A 17 -27.31 -42.67 -10.15
N ALA A 18 -26.06 -42.86 -10.54
CA ALA A 18 -25.76 -43.32 -11.90
C ALA A 18 -26.19 -44.78 -12.08
N VAL A 19 -26.85 -45.07 -13.19
CA VAL A 19 -27.22 -46.44 -13.56
C VAL A 19 -26.01 -47.17 -14.11
N THR A 20 -25.27 -46.53 -15.01
CA THR A 20 -24.06 -47.08 -15.61
C THR A 20 -23.09 -45.98 -15.94
N LEU A 21 -21.80 -46.18 -15.66
CA LEU A 21 -20.76 -45.31 -16.16
C LEU A 21 -20.37 -45.75 -17.57
N LEU A 22 -20.30 -44.78 -18.48
CA LEU A 22 -19.93 -45.01 -19.88
C LEU A 22 -18.51 -44.63 -20.18
N ASP A 23 -18.02 -43.53 -19.56
CA ASP A 23 -16.66 -43.06 -19.70
C ASP A 23 -16.23 -42.25 -18.49
N CYS A 24 -14.91 -42.18 -18.27
CA CYS A 24 -14.30 -41.39 -17.22
C CYS A 24 -12.90 -40.95 -17.67
N ASN A 25 -12.64 -39.66 -17.62
CA ASN A 25 -11.33 -39.08 -17.86
C ASN A 25 -10.95 -38.21 -16.66
N ILE A 26 -9.75 -38.39 -16.11
CA ILE A 26 -9.19 -37.56 -15.03
C ILE A 26 -7.86 -37.01 -15.52
N HIS A 27 -7.75 -35.68 -15.52
CA HIS A 27 -6.57 -34.97 -15.99
C HIS A 27 -5.93 -34.18 -14.83
N GLU A 28 -4.72 -34.57 -14.48
CA GLU A 28 -3.91 -33.92 -13.45
C GLU A 28 -2.69 -33.27 -14.12
N LYS A 29 -2.37 -32.01 -13.74
CA LYS A 29 -1.24 -31.29 -14.28
C LYS A 29 -0.61 -30.36 -13.24
N TYR A 30 0.71 -30.32 -13.23
CA TYR A 30 1.48 -29.45 -12.37
C TYR A 30 1.08 -27.98 -12.53
N GLY A 31 0.65 -27.35 -11.45
CA GLY A 31 0.23 -25.95 -11.45
C GLY A 31 -1.20 -25.69 -11.92
N GLU A 32 -2.00 -26.74 -12.13
CA GLU A 32 -3.41 -26.62 -12.49
C GLU A 32 -4.32 -27.37 -11.51
N HIS A 33 -5.60 -27.02 -11.52
CA HIS A 33 -6.61 -27.82 -10.83
C HIS A 33 -6.76 -29.15 -11.57
N THR A 34 -6.88 -30.25 -10.83
CA THR A 34 -7.26 -31.53 -11.43
C THR A 34 -8.67 -31.42 -11.97
N ARG A 35 -8.91 -31.96 -13.16
CA ARG A 35 -10.20 -31.98 -13.83
C ARG A 35 -10.66 -33.42 -14.03
N ALA A 36 -11.96 -33.63 -13.94
CA ALA A 36 -12.55 -34.92 -14.26
C ALA A 36 -13.76 -34.73 -15.17
N GLU A 37 -13.86 -35.58 -16.17
CA GLU A 37 -15.01 -35.71 -17.04
C GLU A 37 -15.61 -37.11 -16.89
N ILE A 38 -16.93 -37.18 -16.66
CA ILE A 38 -17.64 -38.46 -16.51
C ILE A 38 -18.83 -38.44 -17.45
N VAL A 39 -19.00 -39.53 -18.16
CA VAL A 39 -20.20 -39.80 -18.93
C VAL A 39 -20.92 -40.98 -18.29
N CYS A 40 -22.19 -40.80 -17.90
CA CYS A 40 -22.96 -41.82 -17.27
C CYS A 40 -24.41 -41.83 -17.76
N THR A 41 -25.09 -42.96 -17.60
CA THR A 41 -26.54 -43.08 -17.79
C THR A 41 -27.23 -42.88 -16.45
N VAL A 42 -28.27 -42.06 -16.44
CA VAL A 42 -29.10 -41.75 -15.27
C VAL A 42 -30.59 -41.91 -15.61
N ARG A 43 -31.46 -42.04 -14.61
CA ARG A 43 -32.90 -41.95 -14.81
C ARG A 43 -33.30 -40.49 -15.04
N GLY A 44 -34.22 -40.22 -16.02
CA GLY A 44 -34.51 -38.84 -16.45
C GLY A 44 -34.99 -37.91 -15.34
N GLU A 45 -35.73 -38.42 -14.33
CA GLU A 45 -36.20 -37.61 -13.19
C GLU A 45 -35.08 -37.18 -12.27
N GLU A 46 -34.09 -38.07 -12.01
CA GLU A 46 -32.92 -37.77 -11.15
C GLU A 46 -31.91 -36.84 -11.83
N ALA A 47 -31.81 -36.94 -13.15
CA ALA A 47 -30.86 -36.12 -13.91
C ALA A 47 -31.15 -34.61 -13.79
N ARG A 48 -32.39 -34.19 -13.72
CA ARG A 48 -32.81 -32.79 -13.62
C ARG A 48 -32.40 -32.17 -12.27
N ALA A 49 -32.26 -32.98 -11.21
CA ALA A 49 -31.82 -32.52 -9.90
C ALA A 49 -30.38 -31.98 -9.92
N VAL A 50 -29.52 -32.42 -10.86
CA VAL A 50 -28.16 -31.92 -11.04
C VAL A 50 -28.13 -30.44 -11.43
N PHE A 51 -29.15 -29.97 -12.16
CA PHE A 51 -29.21 -28.59 -12.66
C PHE A 51 -29.80 -27.59 -11.66
N SER A 52 -30.39 -28.05 -10.57
CA SER A 52 -31.06 -27.17 -9.60
C SER A 52 -30.11 -26.50 -8.59
N ASP A 53 -28.87 -26.97 -8.46
CA ASP A 53 -27.93 -26.45 -7.43
C ASP A 53 -26.46 -26.64 -7.85
N THR A 54 -26.03 -25.84 -8.80
CA THR A 54 -24.74 -25.98 -9.51
C THR A 54 -23.49 -25.60 -8.71
N GLY A 55 -23.58 -25.12 -7.50
CA GLY A 55 -22.39 -24.67 -6.74
C GLY A 55 -21.98 -25.57 -5.57
N LYS A 56 -22.77 -26.56 -5.20
CA LYS A 56 -22.56 -27.41 -4.02
C LYS A 56 -22.50 -28.92 -4.32
N ASN A 57 -22.44 -29.29 -5.58
CA ASN A 57 -22.47 -30.70 -5.99
C ASN A 57 -21.06 -31.28 -5.90
N SER A 58 -20.74 -31.96 -4.80
CA SER A 58 -19.52 -32.77 -4.69
C SER A 58 -19.61 -34.03 -5.56
N LEU A 59 -18.49 -34.37 -6.17
CA LEU A 59 -18.31 -35.60 -6.93
C LEU A 59 -17.09 -36.33 -6.36
N GLU A 60 -17.26 -37.61 -6.03
CA GLU A 60 -16.19 -38.53 -5.71
C GLU A 60 -16.20 -39.67 -6.71
N ILE A 61 -15.06 -39.97 -7.30
CA ILE A 61 -14.85 -41.09 -8.21
C ILE A 61 -13.95 -42.08 -7.49
N TYR A 62 -14.40 -43.33 -7.38
CA TYR A 62 -13.60 -44.38 -6.71
C TYR A 62 -13.73 -45.72 -7.43
N ALA A 63 -12.71 -46.51 -7.31
CA ALA A 63 -12.68 -47.90 -7.80
C ALA A 63 -12.86 -48.88 -6.62
N ILE A 64 -13.58 -49.98 -6.87
CA ILE A 64 -13.71 -51.07 -5.92
C ILE A 64 -12.75 -52.20 -6.36
N GLU A 65 -11.72 -52.46 -5.54
CA GLU A 65 -10.78 -53.59 -5.75
C GLU A 65 -11.51 -54.93 -5.53
N ASP A 66 -10.93 -56.03 -6.02
CA ASP A 66 -11.48 -57.37 -5.78
C ASP A 66 -11.46 -57.74 -4.28
N SER A 67 -10.61 -57.08 -3.51
CA SER A 67 -10.59 -57.19 -2.04
C SER A 67 -11.81 -56.55 -1.35
N GLY A 68 -12.61 -55.75 -2.08
CA GLY A 68 -13.68 -54.92 -1.56
C GLY A 68 -13.20 -53.59 -1.02
N ARG A 69 -11.93 -53.27 -1.11
CA ARG A 69 -11.37 -51.96 -0.72
C ARG A 69 -11.77 -50.89 -1.76
N GLU A 70 -12.13 -49.70 -1.27
CA GLU A 70 -12.35 -48.52 -2.12
C GLU A 70 -11.04 -47.76 -2.30
N GLU A 71 -10.68 -47.47 -3.55
CA GLU A 71 -9.60 -46.58 -3.91
C GLU A 71 -10.22 -45.29 -4.51
N VAL A 72 -10.05 -44.16 -3.83
CA VAL A 72 -10.50 -42.87 -4.34
C VAL A 72 -9.57 -42.39 -5.45
N LEU A 73 -10.12 -42.14 -6.61
CA LEU A 73 -9.39 -41.66 -7.79
C LEU A 73 -9.48 -40.15 -7.93
N PHE A 74 -10.62 -39.55 -7.59
CA PHE A 74 -10.84 -38.12 -7.68
C PHE A 74 -11.93 -37.68 -6.69
N THR A 75 -11.75 -36.48 -6.14
CA THR A 75 -12.79 -35.78 -5.36
C THR A 75 -12.80 -34.31 -5.74
N GLY A 76 -13.97 -33.76 -6.02
CA GLY A 76 -14.08 -32.36 -6.46
C GLY A 76 -15.51 -31.86 -6.54
N LEU A 77 -15.69 -30.80 -7.29
CA LEU A 77 -16.94 -30.07 -7.50
C LEU A 77 -17.36 -30.16 -8.95
N ILE A 78 -18.63 -30.43 -9.20
CA ILE A 78 -19.22 -30.38 -10.54
C ILE A 78 -19.36 -28.90 -10.92
N LEU A 79 -18.70 -28.48 -12.00
CA LEU A 79 -18.79 -27.12 -12.54
C LEU A 79 -19.84 -27.02 -13.65
N CYS A 80 -19.94 -28.06 -14.48
CA CYS A 80 -20.85 -28.09 -15.62
C CYS A 80 -21.44 -29.48 -15.75
N ALA A 81 -22.68 -29.55 -16.23
CA ALA A 81 -23.33 -30.78 -16.56
C ALA A 81 -24.10 -30.61 -17.90
N GLU A 82 -24.03 -31.60 -18.76
CA GLU A 82 -24.78 -31.68 -20.01
C GLU A 82 -25.66 -32.92 -19.97
N LEU A 83 -26.94 -32.76 -20.29
CA LEU A 83 -27.94 -33.82 -20.29
C LEU A 83 -28.50 -34.03 -21.68
N LYS A 84 -28.45 -35.27 -22.16
CA LYS A 84 -29.08 -35.70 -23.39
C LYS A 84 -30.14 -36.74 -23.05
N GLU A 85 -31.40 -36.37 -23.21
CA GLU A 85 -32.53 -37.29 -22.93
C GLU A 85 -32.73 -38.30 -24.06
N GLU A 86 -32.78 -39.59 -23.73
CA GLU A 86 -33.00 -40.70 -24.65
C GLU A 86 -34.06 -41.69 -24.06
N GLY A 87 -35.33 -41.32 -24.20
CA GLY A 87 -36.43 -42.15 -23.69
C GLY A 87 -36.53 -42.14 -22.15
N GLN A 88 -36.51 -43.33 -21.52
CA GLN A 88 -36.57 -43.44 -20.04
C GLN A 88 -35.25 -43.16 -19.33
N TYR A 89 -34.17 -43.15 -20.07
CA TYR A 89 -32.81 -42.86 -19.58
C TYR A 89 -32.29 -41.58 -20.21
N ALA A 90 -31.35 -40.98 -19.54
CA ALA A 90 -30.66 -39.84 -20.07
C ALA A 90 -29.13 -40.06 -19.95
N GLN A 91 -28.39 -39.62 -20.92
CA GLN A 91 -26.94 -39.55 -20.87
C GLN A 91 -26.57 -38.23 -20.21
N LEU A 92 -25.80 -38.30 -19.14
CA LEU A 92 -25.29 -37.17 -18.38
C LEU A 92 -23.78 -37.11 -18.51
N CYS A 93 -23.29 -35.96 -19.00
CA CYS A 93 -21.86 -35.64 -19.02
C CYS A 93 -21.60 -34.61 -17.90
N LEU A 94 -20.64 -34.91 -17.03
CA LEU A 94 -20.26 -34.08 -15.89
C LEU A 94 -18.82 -33.60 -16.05
N TYR A 95 -18.63 -32.31 -15.90
CA TYR A 95 -17.30 -31.67 -15.83
C TYR A 95 -17.05 -31.23 -14.40
N ALA A 96 -16.03 -31.81 -13.75
CA ALA A 96 -15.69 -31.55 -12.38
C ALA A 96 -14.25 -31.06 -12.24
N VAL A 97 -13.98 -30.36 -11.14
CA VAL A 97 -12.68 -29.82 -10.80
C VAL A 97 -12.35 -30.13 -9.33
N SER A 98 -11.09 -30.32 -9.00
CA SER A 98 -10.65 -30.57 -7.63
C SER A 98 -11.08 -29.45 -6.67
N ASN A 99 -11.19 -29.77 -5.37
CA ASN A 99 -11.64 -28.83 -4.34
C ASN A 99 -10.74 -27.60 -4.20
N THR A 100 -9.52 -27.59 -4.72
CA THR A 100 -8.65 -26.41 -4.81
C THR A 100 -9.28 -25.25 -5.59
N TRP A 101 -10.27 -25.53 -6.45
CA TRP A 101 -11.06 -24.53 -7.17
C TRP A 101 -11.78 -23.54 -6.24
N LEU A 102 -12.16 -23.95 -5.03
CA LEU A 102 -12.79 -23.06 -4.07
C LEU A 102 -11.94 -21.81 -3.77
N MET A 103 -10.61 -21.92 -3.89
CA MET A 103 -9.68 -20.82 -3.71
C MET A 103 -9.53 -19.94 -4.97
N ASP A 104 -10.06 -20.38 -6.15
CA ASP A 104 -9.97 -19.63 -7.42
C ASP A 104 -11.29 -18.97 -7.84
N VAL A 105 -12.29 -18.94 -6.98
CA VAL A 105 -13.61 -18.36 -7.27
C VAL A 105 -13.65 -16.88 -6.98
N LYS A 106 -13.26 -16.48 -5.77
CA LYS A 106 -13.39 -15.11 -5.27
C LYS A 106 -12.08 -14.35 -5.43
N ARG A 107 -12.16 -13.13 -5.98
CA ARG A 107 -11.05 -12.20 -6.00
C ARG A 107 -10.97 -11.44 -4.68
N ASN A 108 -9.80 -11.39 -4.10
CA ASN A 108 -9.50 -10.68 -2.87
C ASN A 108 -8.50 -9.55 -3.12
N SER A 109 -8.48 -8.59 -2.19
CA SER A 109 -7.47 -7.54 -2.15
C SER A 109 -7.03 -7.39 -0.71
N ARG A 110 -5.72 -7.52 -0.45
CA ARG A 110 -5.08 -7.37 0.87
C ARG A 110 -3.59 -7.17 0.71
N SER A 111 -2.93 -6.66 1.74
CA SER A 111 -1.47 -6.51 1.76
C SER A 111 -0.84 -7.29 2.90
N PHE A 112 0.38 -7.75 2.66
CA PHE A 112 1.25 -8.36 3.66
C PHE A 112 2.48 -7.48 3.80
N GLN A 113 2.43 -6.54 4.75
CA GLN A 113 3.46 -5.53 4.93
C GLN A 113 4.55 -5.94 5.93
N ASN A 114 4.28 -6.93 6.78
CA ASN A 114 5.28 -7.48 7.69
C ASN A 114 6.28 -8.34 6.91
N ILE A 115 7.40 -7.74 6.54
CA ILE A 115 8.45 -8.39 5.74
C ILE A 115 9.20 -9.52 6.46
N ALA A 116 8.99 -9.68 7.76
CA ALA A 116 9.56 -10.78 8.54
C ALA A 116 8.74 -12.09 8.44
N LEU A 117 7.46 -11.99 8.01
CA LEU A 117 6.65 -13.18 7.73
C LEU A 117 7.29 -14.00 6.63
N THR A 118 7.18 -15.32 6.75
CA THR A 118 7.63 -16.24 5.71
C THR A 118 6.54 -16.45 4.65
N TYR A 119 6.93 -16.95 3.49
CA TYR A 119 5.97 -17.35 2.46
C TYR A 119 5.02 -18.44 2.98
N GLN A 120 5.50 -19.33 3.83
CA GLN A 120 4.69 -20.38 4.44
C GLN A 120 3.66 -19.81 5.41
N ASP A 121 4.02 -18.79 6.22
CA ASP A 121 3.09 -18.14 7.15
C ASP A 121 1.93 -17.50 6.40
N ILE A 122 2.23 -16.74 5.33
CA ILE A 122 1.22 -16.12 4.47
C ILE A 122 0.32 -17.17 3.82
N ALA A 123 0.92 -18.24 3.30
CA ALA A 123 0.14 -19.30 2.70
C ALA A 123 -0.81 -19.96 3.73
N ARG A 124 -0.35 -20.22 4.97
CA ARG A 124 -1.18 -20.77 6.05
C ARG A 124 -2.32 -19.85 6.45
N GLU A 125 -2.07 -18.55 6.51
CA GLU A 125 -3.11 -17.56 6.79
C GLU A 125 -4.23 -17.63 5.74
N ILE A 126 -3.86 -17.64 4.46
CA ILE A 126 -4.80 -17.68 3.35
C ILE A 126 -5.63 -18.97 3.35
N ILE A 127 -4.96 -20.12 3.45
CA ILE A 127 -5.66 -21.42 3.39
C ILE A 127 -6.55 -21.67 4.62
N GLY A 128 -6.26 -21.03 5.74
CA GLY A 128 -7.08 -21.10 6.94
C GLY A 128 -8.53 -20.65 6.71
N GLU A 129 -8.76 -19.71 5.79
CA GLU A 129 -10.11 -19.24 5.40
C GLU A 129 -10.97 -20.35 4.75
N TYR A 130 -10.33 -21.37 4.18
CA TYR A 130 -10.98 -22.48 3.46
C TYR A 130 -10.96 -23.79 4.26
N GLY A 131 -10.36 -23.82 5.44
CA GLY A 131 -10.07 -25.06 6.14
C GLY A 131 -9.22 -26.04 5.32
N ALA A 132 -8.41 -25.50 4.42
CA ALA A 132 -7.59 -26.26 3.49
C ALA A 132 -6.35 -26.86 4.15
N ASP A 133 -5.84 -27.97 3.58
CA ASP A 133 -4.57 -28.55 3.99
C ASP A 133 -3.49 -28.28 2.95
N MET A 134 -2.28 -27.99 3.43
CA MET A 134 -1.11 -27.78 2.60
C MET A 134 0.10 -28.54 3.12
N GLN A 135 0.73 -29.30 2.25
CA GLN A 135 2.06 -29.84 2.51
C GLN A 135 3.11 -28.92 1.89
N TRP A 136 4.01 -28.39 2.74
CA TRP A 136 5.04 -27.45 2.30
C TRP A 136 6.32 -28.19 1.87
N ASN A 137 6.73 -28.03 0.61
CA ASN A 137 7.93 -28.65 0.02
C ASN A 137 8.89 -27.62 -0.60
N LEU A 138 8.65 -26.33 -0.38
CA LEU A 138 9.48 -25.23 -0.89
C LEU A 138 10.49 -24.77 0.16
N PRO A 139 11.62 -24.16 -0.23
CA PRO A 139 12.47 -23.46 0.71
C PRO A 139 11.66 -22.35 1.39
N ASP A 140 11.66 -22.30 2.72
CA ASP A 140 10.98 -21.22 3.43
C ASP A 140 11.97 -20.11 3.80
N ARG A 141 11.51 -18.86 3.63
CA ARG A 141 12.27 -17.65 3.95
C ARG A 141 11.33 -16.47 4.15
N PRO A 142 11.76 -15.43 4.86
CA PRO A 142 11.02 -14.18 4.94
C PRO A 142 10.76 -13.58 3.56
N ILE A 143 9.62 -12.90 3.40
CA ILE A 143 9.24 -12.27 2.13
C ILE A 143 10.18 -11.11 1.74
N GLY A 144 10.77 -10.40 2.74
CA GLY A 144 11.77 -9.36 2.54
C GLY A 144 11.29 -8.08 1.83
N SER A 145 10.13 -8.11 1.23
CA SER A 145 9.42 -6.97 0.62
C SER A 145 7.92 -7.17 0.76
N PRO A 146 7.11 -6.10 0.77
CA PRO A 146 5.66 -6.26 0.90
C PRO A 146 5.09 -7.07 -0.25
N LEU A 147 4.05 -7.85 0.02
CA LEU A 147 3.27 -8.54 -1.00
C LEU A 147 1.87 -7.95 -1.03
N ILE A 148 1.37 -7.69 -2.22
CA ILE A 148 0.05 -7.12 -2.45
C ILE A 148 -0.77 -8.07 -3.31
N GLN A 149 -1.83 -8.63 -2.74
CA GLN A 149 -2.87 -9.27 -3.51
C GLN A 149 -3.87 -8.18 -3.92
N TYR A 150 -4.07 -7.98 -5.21
CA TYR A 150 -4.99 -6.97 -5.73
C TYR A 150 -5.87 -7.54 -6.83
N GLN A 151 -7.19 -7.63 -6.56
CA GLN A 151 -8.17 -8.20 -7.49
C GLN A 151 -7.77 -9.58 -8.03
N GLU A 152 -7.11 -10.37 -7.22
CA GLU A 152 -6.54 -11.66 -7.54
C GLU A 152 -7.19 -12.74 -6.66
N THR A 153 -7.45 -13.93 -7.21
CA THR A 153 -7.95 -15.05 -6.41
C THR A 153 -6.85 -15.59 -5.50
N ASP A 154 -7.22 -16.25 -4.43
CA ASP A 154 -6.24 -16.79 -3.48
C ASP A 154 -5.38 -17.89 -4.12
N TYR A 155 -5.97 -18.70 -4.99
CA TYR A 155 -5.21 -19.69 -5.77
C TYR A 155 -4.14 -19.04 -6.65
N ARG A 156 -4.49 -18.00 -7.40
CA ARG A 156 -3.54 -17.29 -8.28
C ARG A 156 -2.48 -16.56 -7.47
N PHE A 157 -2.87 -15.94 -6.35
CA PHE A 157 -1.92 -15.31 -5.45
C PHE A 157 -0.92 -16.30 -4.86
N LEU A 158 -1.39 -17.47 -4.39
CA LEU A 158 -0.51 -18.54 -3.91
C LEU A 158 0.45 -19.03 -5.01
N LYS A 159 -0.04 -19.27 -6.23
CA LYS A 159 0.82 -19.60 -7.38
C LYS A 159 1.90 -18.54 -7.61
N ARG A 160 1.52 -17.27 -7.56
CA ARG A 160 2.44 -16.16 -7.76
C ARG A 160 3.51 -16.13 -6.69
N ILE A 161 3.16 -16.20 -5.41
CA ILE A 161 4.15 -16.18 -4.32
C ILE A 161 5.02 -17.44 -4.28
N PHE A 162 4.50 -18.61 -4.66
CA PHE A 162 5.30 -19.84 -4.77
C PHE A 162 6.29 -19.76 -5.92
N SER A 163 5.96 -19.07 -7.00
CA SER A 163 6.90 -18.81 -8.09
C SER A 163 8.14 -18.01 -7.64
N HIS A 164 8.03 -17.17 -6.59
CA HIS A 164 9.18 -16.48 -5.99
C HIS A 164 10.19 -17.46 -5.36
N LEU A 165 9.73 -18.67 -5.05
CA LEU A 165 10.51 -19.79 -4.53
C LEU A 165 10.78 -20.87 -5.60
N LYS A 166 10.54 -20.53 -6.87
CA LYS A 166 10.64 -21.42 -8.04
C LYS A 166 9.70 -22.62 -8.00
N GLY A 167 8.61 -22.54 -7.24
CA GLY A 167 7.62 -23.60 -7.08
C GLY A 167 6.26 -23.27 -7.67
N GLU A 168 5.37 -24.26 -7.56
CA GLU A 168 4.01 -24.20 -8.07
C GLU A 168 3.08 -25.04 -7.16
N ILE A 169 1.79 -24.94 -7.32
CA ILE A 169 0.79 -25.75 -6.64
C ILE A 169 0.67 -27.11 -7.33
N VAL A 170 0.59 -28.19 -6.54
CA VAL A 170 0.19 -29.51 -6.99
C VAL A 170 -1.09 -29.88 -6.28
N SER A 171 -2.21 -29.96 -6.99
CA SER A 171 -3.50 -30.32 -6.42
C SER A 171 -3.48 -31.74 -5.86
N ALA A 172 -4.02 -31.94 -4.65
CA ALA A 172 -4.32 -33.27 -4.12
C ALA A 172 -5.82 -33.54 -4.32
N ASP A 173 -6.11 -34.41 -5.26
CA ASP A 173 -7.42 -34.61 -5.85
C ASP A 173 -8.29 -35.68 -5.14
N THR A 174 -7.79 -36.29 -4.08
CA THR A 174 -8.50 -37.34 -3.32
C THR A 174 -9.07 -36.84 -1.98
N ALA A 175 -8.91 -35.55 -1.65
CA ALA A 175 -9.41 -34.96 -0.42
C ALA A 175 -10.74 -34.27 -0.59
N GLN A 176 -11.65 -34.41 0.40
CA GLN A 176 -12.97 -33.76 0.39
C GLN A 176 -12.92 -32.24 0.64
N LYS A 177 -11.78 -31.69 1.05
CA LYS A 177 -11.52 -30.26 1.23
C LYS A 177 -10.36 -29.84 0.34
N PRO A 178 -10.16 -28.53 0.12
CA PRO A 178 -8.99 -28.08 -0.62
C PRO A 178 -7.72 -28.63 0.01
N CYS A 179 -6.95 -29.37 -0.77
CA CYS A 179 -5.68 -29.95 -0.34
C CYS A 179 -4.68 -29.86 -1.49
N PHE A 180 -3.44 -29.49 -1.17
CA PHE A 180 -2.39 -29.37 -2.18
C PHE A 180 -1.00 -29.42 -1.59
N LEU A 181 -0.01 -29.65 -2.45
CA LEU A 181 1.39 -29.49 -2.11
C LEU A 181 1.90 -28.16 -2.65
N ALA A 182 2.59 -27.40 -1.81
CA ALA A 182 3.34 -26.22 -2.22
C ALA A 182 4.73 -26.68 -2.71
N GLY A 183 4.91 -26.67 -4.02
CA GLY A 183 6.09 -27.22 -4.69
C GLY A 183 6.04 -28.73 -4.91
N LEU A 184 7.00 -29.22 -5.68
CA LEU A 184 7.11 -30.65 -6.00
C LEU A 184 7.46 -31.46 -4.73
N GLY A 185 6.60 -32.41 -4.38
CA GLY A 185 6.83 -33.33 -3.28
C GLY A 185 7.95 -34.34 -3.56
N LYS A 186 8.17 -35.24 -2.61
CA LYS A 186 9.14 -36.33 -2.83
C LYS A 186 8.68 -37.33 -3.88
N GLY A 187 7.40 -37.38 -4.21
CA GLY A 187 6.83 -38.36 -5.14
C GLY A 187 7.09 -39.83 -4.74
N ASN A 188 6.30 -40.73 -5.26
CA ASN A 188 6.59 -42.16 -5.15
C ASN A 188 7.56 -42.59 -6.24
N ASP A 189 8.42 -43.55 -5.94
CA ASP A 189 9.32 -44.14 -6.94
C ASP A 189 8.56 -45.23 -7.69
N ALA A 190 8.18 -44.96 -8.93
CA ALA A 190 7.53 -45.93 -9.82
C ALA A 190 8.50 -46.93 -10.44
N GLY A 191 9.80 -46.84 -10.10
CA GLY A 191 10.82 -47.73 -10.60
C GLY A 191 11.34 -47.37 -12.00
N THR A 192 11.85 -48.39 -12.68
CA THR A 192 12.43 -48.24 -14.03
C THR A 192 11.41 -48.60 -15.09
N ILE A 193 11.15 -47.64 -15.99
CA ILE A 193 10.29 -47.86 -17.17
C ILE A 193 11.16 -48.35 -18.33
N ASN A 194 10.83 -49.53 -18.85
CA ASN A 194 11.47 -50.08 -20.03
C ASN A 194 10.72 -49.62 -21.28
N LEU A 195 11.31 -48.71 -22.04
CA LEU A 195 10.67 -48.13 -23.24
C LEU A 195 10.29 -49.17 -24.32
N LYS A 196 10.93 -50.37 -24.31
CA LYS A 196 10.58 -51.43 -25.25
C LYS A 196 9.24 -52.12 -24.94
N GLU A 197 8.73 -51.94 -23.74
CA GLU A 197 7.49 -52.57 -23.25
C GLU A 197 6.30 -51.59 -23.30
N HIS A 198 6.53 -50.32 -23.64
CA HIS A 198 5.54 -49.26 -23.64
C HIS A 198 5.46 -48.54 -24.97
N SER A 199 4.28 -48.08 -25.32
CA SER A 199 4.10 -47.05 -26.36
C SER A 199 4.61 -45.71 -25.83
N TYR A 200 5.50 -45.06 -26.54
CA TYR A 200 6.03 -43.76 -26.10
C TYR A 200 6.29 -42.82 -27.26
N SER A 201 6.28 -41.51 -26.95
CA SER A 201 6.71 -40.43 -27.82
C SER A 201 7.69 -39.54 -27.09
N LEU A 202 8.68 -39.03 -27.84
CA LEU A 202 9.56 -37.96 -27.35
C LEU A 202 8.83 -36.62 -27.50
N ILE A 203 8.80 -35.86 -26.43
CA ILE A 203 8.19 -34.53 -26.40
C ILE A 203 9.23 -33.51 -25.97
N SER A 204 9.14 -32.29 -26.50
CA SER A 204 9.99 -31.19 -26.09
C SER A 204 9.17 -30.19 -25.29
N TYR A 205 9.70 -29.77 -24.16
CA TYR A 205 9.15 -28.68 -23.37
C TYR A 205 10.02 -27.45 -23.56
N SER A 206 9.40 -26.34 -23.99
CA SER A 206 9.98 -25.02 -23.95
C SER A 206 9.07 -24.12 -23.13
N ASP A 207 9.61 -23.42 -22.16
CA ASP A 207 8.83 -22.40 -21.46
C ASP A 207 8.73 -21.16 -22.35
N ASP A 208 7.57 -20.97 -22.96
CA ASP A 208 7.30 -19.89 -23.95
C ASP A 208 7.45 -18.47 -23.36
N LYS A 209 7.61 -18.35 -22.05
CA LYS A 209 7.69 -17.07 -21.35
C LYS A 209 9.11 -16.54 -21.16
N ARG A 210 10.14 -17.27 -21.58
CA ARG A 210 11.52 -16.79 -21.52
C ARG A 210 11.78 -15.79 -22.63
N THR A 211 11.96 -14.54 -22.27
CA THR A 211 12.28 -13.43 -23.18
C THR A 211 13.68 -13.51 -23.79
N ASP A 212 14.55 -14.37 -23.28
CA ASP A 212 15.90 -14.54 -23.78
C ASP A 212 15.98 -15.74 -24.73
N GLN A 213 15.76 -15.49 -26.01
CA GLN A 213 15.82 -16.50 -27.08
C GLN A 213 17.18 -17.20 -27.20
N SER A 214 18.24 -16.67 -26.58
CA SER A 214 19.59 -17.23 -26.69
C SER A 214 19.87 -18.45 -25.78
N ARG A 215 18.96 -18.79 -24.84
CA ARG A 215 19.10 -19.86 -23.85
C ARG A 215 17.90 -20.80 -23.72
N GLN A 216 17.09 -20.94 -24.75
CA GLN A 216 16.05 -21.97 -24.77
C GLN A 216 16.69 -23.36 -24.89
N GLU A 217 17.16 -23.90 -23.77
CA GLU A 217 17.44 -25.32 -23.68
C GLU A 217 16.10 -26.08 -23.78
N ARG A 218 15.83 -26.65 -24.94
CA ARG A 218 14.71 -27.55 -25.12
C ARG A 218 14.92 -28.76 -24.22
N GLN A 219 14.08 -28.91 -23.20
CA GLN A 219 14.10 -30.08 -22.37
C GLN A 219 13.32 -31.20 -23.05
N ILE A 220 13.93 -32.35 -23.17
CA ILE A 220 13.30 -33.54 -23.76
C ILE A 220 12.60 -34.30 -22.64
N GLY A 221 11.36 -34.62 -22.86
CA GLY A 221 10.54 -35.48 -22.00
C GLY A 221 9.96 -36.64 -22.77
N TYR A 222 9.20 -37.47 -22.07
CA TYR A 222 8.52 -38.64 -22.61
C TYR A 222 7.03 -38.53 -22.37
N LEU A 223 6.23 -38.87 -23.40
CA LEU A 223 4.83 -39.22 -23.27
C LEU A 223 4.77 -40.75 -23.31
N ILE A 224 4.30 -41.38 -22.25
CA ILE A 224 4.26 -42.84 -22.12
C ILE A 224 2.84 -43.25 -21.77
N GLU A 225 2.34 -44.30 -22.43
CA GLU A 225 1.09 -44.94 -22.07
C GLU A 225 1.40 -46.14 -21.16
N GLY A 226 0.66 -46.24 -20.05
CA GLY A 226 0.77 -47.29 -19.05
C GLY A 226 -0.58 -47.70 -18.46
N SER A 227 -0.56 -48.76 -17.66
CA SER A 227 -1.76 -49.23 -16.93
C SER A 227 -1.70 -48.95 -15.43
N ASP A 228 -0.52 -48.66 -14.88
CA ASP A 228 -0.35 -48.35 -13.48
C ASP A 228 -0.56 -46.86 -13.25
N ARG A 229 -1.26 -46.47 -12.20
CA ARG A 229 -1.55 -45.04 -11.93
C ARG A 229 -0.38 -44.37 -11.23
N MET A 230 0.23 -43.38 -11.87
CA MET A 230 1.19 -42.43 -11.26
C MET A 230 0.50 -41.07 -11.07
N LYS A 231 0.90 -40.35 -10.04
CA LYS A 231 0.44 -38.98 -9.75
C LYS A 231 1.45 -37.95 -10.18
N VAL A 232 1.01 -36.70 -10.35
CA VAL A 232 1.91 -35.57 -10.59
C VAL A 232 2.96 -35.49 -9.48
N GLY A 233 4.24 -35.47 -9.87
CA GLY A 233 5.38 -35.47 -8.96
C GLY A 233 6.02 -36.84 -8.72
N ASP A 234 5.36 -37.95 -9.07
CA ASP A 234 5.95 -39.27 -8.98
C ASP A 234 7.17 -39.40 -9.89
N ILE A 235 8.08 -40.29 -9.51
CA ILE A 235 9.40 -40.40 -10.11
C ILE A 235 9.49 -41.75 -10.87
N ALA A 236 9.98 -41.67 -12.09
CA ALA A 236 10.31 -42.85 -12.89
C ALA A 236 11.71 -42.71 -13.45
N ARG A 237 12.42 -43.89 -13.59
CA ARG A 237 13.73 -43.95 -14.24
C ARG A 237 13.61 -44.47 -15.65
N ILE A 238 14.14 -43.70 -16.60
CA ILE A 238 14.18 -44.06 -18.01
C ILE A 238 15.63 -44.00 -18.46
N GLU A 239 16.17 -45.10 -19.00
CA GLU A 239 17.57 -45.18 -19.45
C GLU A 239 18.57 -44.72 -18.38
N GLY A 240 18.31 -45.04 -17.11
CA GLY A 240 19.15 -44.66 -15.97
C GLY A 240 19.05 -43.21 -15.51
N ARG A 241 18.17 -42.39 -16.11
CA ARG A 241 17.91 -41.00 -15.72
C ARG A 241 16.56 -40.86 -15.03
N GLU A 242 16.48 -39.93 -14.09
CA GLU A 242 15.31 -39.67 -13.30
C GLU A 242 14.41 -38.63 -13.97
N TYR A 243 13.13 -38.92 -14.09
CA TYR A 243 12.08 -38.06 -14.63
C TYR A 243 10.93 -38.00 -13.64
N HIS A 244 10.22 -36.89 -13.63
CA HIS A 244 9.04 -36.69 -12.80
C HIS A 244 7.80 -36.53 -13.67
N VAL A 245 6.67 -37.03 -13.17
CA VAL A 245 5.37 -36.86 -13.82
C VAL A 245 4.93 -35.41 -13.72
N MET A 246 4.82 -34.72 -14.85
CA MET A 246 4.33 -33.34 -14.93
C MET A 246 2.83 -33.29 -15.18
N GLU A 247 2.33 -34.25 -15.92
CA GLU A 247 0.94 -34.33 -16.32
C GLU A 247 0.54 -35.78 -16.45
N THR A 248 -0.67 -36.13 -15.99
CA THR A 248 -1.24 -37.46 -16.16
C THR A 248 -2.68 -37.33 -16.63
N GLU A 249 -3.04 -38.16 -17.57
CA GLU A 249 -4.41 -38.33 -18.08
C GLU A 249 -4.82 -39.77 -17.86
N THR A 250 -5.81 -39.99 -17.00
CA THR A 250 -6.39 -41.30 -16.70
C THR A 250 -7.69 -41.44 -17.46
N PHE A 251 -7.81 -42.43 -18.34
CA PHE A 251 -8.99 -42.67 -19.17
C PHE A 251 -9.30 -44.15 -19.32
N PHE A 252 -10.46 -44.48 -19.83
CA PHE A 252 -10.88 -45.85 -20.06
C PHE A 252 -10.88 -46.17 -21.55
N GLY A 253 -9.99 -47.07 -21.97
CA GLY A 253 -9.94 -47.65 -23.31
C GLY A 253 -10.34 -49.13 -23.25
N GLN A 254 -11.31 -49.58 -24.06
CA GLN A 254 -11.80 -50.96 -24.06
C GLN A 254 -12.22 -51.48 -22.67
N ASN A 255 -12.84 -50.66 -21.85
CA ASN A 255 -13.26 -50.92 -20.47
C ASN A 255 -12.09 -51.15 -19.44
N VAL A 256 -10.87 -50.86 -19.81
CA VAL A 256 -9.71 -50.96 -18.92
C VAL A 256 -9.11 -49.57 -18.70
N LEU A 257 -8.63 -49.34 -17.51
CA LEU A 257 -7.95 -48.06 -17.17
C LEU A 257 -6.61 -47.98 -17.90
N HIS A 258 -6.43 -46.86 -18.59
CA HIS A 258 -5.17 -46.45 -19.21
C HIS A 258 -4.74 -45.10 -18.63
N CYS A 259 -3.41 -44.91 -18.58
CA CYS A 259 -2.84 -43.66 -18.12
C CYS A 259 -1.80 -43.16 -19.11
N ASN A 260 -1.92 -41.91 -19.53
CA ASN A 260 -0.89 -41.19 -20.28
C ASN A 260 -0.08 -40.33 -19.34
N TYR A 261 1.25 -40.49 -19.34
CA TYR A 261 2.14 -39.69 -18.49
C TYR A 261 3.04 -38.82 -19.34
N ARG A 262 3.11 -37.53 -18.99
CA ARG A 262 4.15 -36.63 -19.48
C ARG A 262 5.23 -36.51 -18.42
N LEU A 263 6.39 -37.05 -18.72
CA LEU A 263 7.53 -37.14 -17.84
C LEU A 263 8.62 -36.16 -18.26
N PHE A 264 9.09 -35.35 -17.33
CA PHE A 264 10.14 -34.36 -17.59
C PHE A 264 11.21 -34.40 -16.48
N PRO A 265 12.44 -33.95 -16.78
CA PRO A 265 13.47 -33.72 -15.77
C PRO A 265 13.01 -32.72 -14.70
N LYS A 266 13.46 -32.89 -13.47
CA LYS A 266 13.09 -32.02 -12.32
C LYS A 266 13.25 -30.52 -12.61
N LYS A 267 14.23 -30.12 -13.42
CA LYS A 267 14.47 -28.73 -13.79
C LYS A 267 13.27 -28.07 -14.48
N CYS A 268 12.43 -28.84 -15.18
CA CYS A 268 11.22 -28.34 -15.87
C CYS A 268 10.10 -27.90 -14.90
N PHE A 269 10.20 -28.26 -13.64
CA PHE A 269 9.22 -27.90 -12.60
C PHE A 269 9.58 -26.58 -11.90
N GLU A 270 10.76 -26.03 -12.14
CA GLU A 270 11.12 -24.70 -11.65
C GLU A 270 10.36 -23.63 -12.41
N LYS A 271 9.59 -22.80 -11.68
CA LYS A 271 8.83 -21.71 -12.26
C LYS A 271 9.61 -20.40 -12.22
N GLU A 272 9.48 -19.62 -13.27
CA GLU A 272 9.93 -18.23 -13.26
C GLU A 272 9.04 -17.40 -12.35
N ARG A 273 9.62 -16.35 -11.75
CA ARG A 273 8.88 -15.44 -10.89
C ARG A 273 7.74 -14.78 -11.66
N ILE A 274 6.53 -14.97 -11.19
CA ILE A 274 5.34 -14.32 -11.73
C ILE A 274 5.22 -12.93 -11.08
N PRO A 275 5.25 -11.85 -11.85
CA PRO A 275 5.06 -10.50 -11.31
C PRO A 275 3.59 -10.23 -10.98
N ALA A 276 3.34 -9.19 -10.20
CA ALA A 276 2.00 -8.73 -9.84
C ALA A 276 1.38 -7.88 -10.97
N TYR A 277 1.08 -8.49 -12.11
CA TYR A 277 0.62 -7.80 -13.33
C TYR A 277 -0.54 -6.82 -13.09
N GLY A 278 -1.43 -7.13 -12.15
CA GLY A 278 -2.57 -6.28 -11.81
C GLY A 278 -2.23 -4.99 -11.06
N LEU A 279 -0.99 -4.81 -10.59
CA LEU A 279 -0.59 -3.63 -9.80
C LEU A 279 -0.09 -2.46 -10.65
N LYS A 280 0.44 -2.70 -11.85
CA LYS A 280 0.99 -1.63 -12.67
C LYS A 280 -0.04 -0.56 -12.99
N GLY A 281 0.27 0.67 -12.62
CA GLY A 281 -0.64 1.82 -12.80
C GLY A 281 -1.72 1.97 -11.73
N VAL A 282 -1.78 1.06 -10.75
CA VAL A 282 -2.76 1.12 -9.66
C VAL A 282 -2.31 2.10 -8.59
N SER A 283 -3.28 2.84 -8.04
CA SER A 283 -3.13 3.67 -6.86
C SER A 283 -4.04 3.13 -5.77
N LEU A 284 -3.46 2.66 -4.67
CA LEU A 284 -4.18 2.21 -3.48
C LEU A 284 -4.23 3.34 -2.47
N THR A 285 -5.38 3.56 -1.89
CA THR A 285 -5.56 4.56 -0.83
C THR A 285 -5.40 3.93 0.54
N GLY A 286 -4.97 4.74 1.51
CA GLY A 286 -4.83 4.30 2.88
C GLY A 286 -4.61 5.45 3.84
N LYS A 287 -4.75 5.14 5.13
CA LYS A 287 -4.49 6.07 6.22
C LYS A 287 -3.02 6.05 6.58
N VAL A 288 -2.42 7.22 6.71
CA VAL A 288 -1.05 7.39 7.21
C VAL A 288 -1.02 7.06 8.70
N ILE A 289 -0.30 6.01 9.07
CA ILE A 289 -0.19 5.54 10.46
C ILE A 289 1.13 5.94 11.12
N ARG A 290 2.18 6.20 10.33
CA ARG A 290 3.48 6.73 10.78
C ARG A 290 4.22 7.37 9.61
N THR A 291 4.97 8.42 9.94
CA THR A 291 5.93 9.04 9.03
C THR A 291 7.29 9.14 9.72
N GLU A 292 8.37 8.81 9.00
CA GLU A 292 9.71 8.92 9.52
C GLU A 292 10.69 9.23 8.37
N LYS A 293 11.42 10.35 8.46
CA LYS A 293 12.25 10.86 7.37
C LYS A 293 11.42 11.02 6.08
N GLU A 294 11.80 10.35 5.00
CA GLU A 294 11.08 10.34 3.73
C GLU A 294 10.25 9.06 3.51
N MET A 295 9.90 8.39 4.59
CA MET A 295 9.14 7.14 4.56
C MET A 295 7.78 7.30 5.22
N VAL A 296 6.81 6.58 4.70
CA VAL A 296 5.41 6.61 5.13
C VAL A 296 4.91 5.18 5.34
N ARG A 297 4.35 4.91 6.50
CA ARG A 297 3.63 3.66 6.78
C ARG A 297 2.14 3.89 6.60
N LEU A 298 1.49 2.97 5.90
CA LEU A 298 0.07 3.07 5.57
C LEU A 298 -0.72 1.88 6.11
N HIS A 299 -1.90 2.16 6.64
CA HIS A 299 -2.98 1.19 6.71
C HIS A 299 -3.79 1.35 5.41
N LEU A 300 -3.62 0.41 4.48
CA LEU A 300 -4.31 0.44 3.19
C LEU A 300 -5.80 0.09 3.37
N ASP A 301 -6.66 0.69 2.57
CA ASP A 301 -8.11 0.45 2.63
C ASP A 301 -8.52 -0.98 2.24
N ILE A 302 -7.62 -1.70 1.58
CA ILE A 302 -7.80 -3.11 1.24
C ILE A 302 -7.58 -4.06 2.42
N ASP A 303 -6.97 -3.56 3.51
CA ASP A 303 -6.64 -4.35 4.70
C ASP A 303 -7.68 -4.11 5.80
N ARG A 304 -8.05 -5.16 6.52
CA ARG A 304 -8.93 -5.04 7.69
C ARG A 304 -8.22 -4.37 8.86
N GLU A 305 -6.99 -4.76 9.10
CA GLU A 305 -6.14 -4.27 10.18
C GLU A 305 -4.70 -4.15 9.70
N GLN A 306 -3.95 -3.21 10.27
CA GLN A 306 -2.52 -3.05 10.03
C GLN A 306 -1.83 -2.61 11.31
N GLU A 307 -0.95 -3.44 11.82
CA GLU A 307 -0.11 -3.10 12.96
C GLU A 307 1.00 -2.12 12.56
N VAL A 308 1.10 -1.02 13.31
CA VAL A 308 2.05 0.09 13.01
C VAL A 308 3.51 -0.37 13.07
N SER A 309 3.83 -1.27 14.02
CA SER A 309 5.21 -1.71 14.27
C SER A 309 5.82 -2.47 13.11
N VAL A 310 4.99 -3.23 12.37
CA VAL A 310 5.40 -4.12 11.28
C VAL A 310 4.97 -3.63 9.89
N ALA A 311 4.27 -2.49 9.81
CA ALA A 311 3.90 -1.88 8.54
C ALA A 311 5.15 -1.51 7.73
N TYR A 312 5.08 -1.68 6.42
CA TYR A 312 6.19 -1.40 5.52
C TYR A 312 6.43 0.10 5.33
N ASP A 313 7.69 0.48 5.26
CA ASP A 313 8.12 1.86 5.01
C ASP A 313 8.15 2.15 3.51
N PHE A 314 7.06 2.73 2.98
CA PHE A 314 6.99 3.15 1.58
C PHE A 314 7.65 4.53 1.41
N PRO A 315 8.43 4.75 0.34
CA PRO A 315 9.05 6.05 0.09
C PRO A 315 8.00 7.11 -0.27
N TRP A 316 8.17 8.31 0.27
CA TRP A 316 7.42 9.50 -0.12
C TRP A 316 8.01 10.10 -1.40
N LYS A 317 7.26 10.09 -2.48
CA LYS A 317 7.67 10.62 -3.78
C LYS A 317 6.53 11.47 -4.37
N PRO A 318 6.29 12.68 -3.85
CA PRO A 318 5.17 13.51 -4.29
C PRO A 318 5.28 13.88 -5.76
N ILE A 319 4.16 13.88 -6.46
CA ILE A 319 4.10 14.29 -7.87
C ILE A 319 4.47 15.76 -8.09
N THR A 320 4.42 16.59 -7.03
CA THR A 320 4.87 17.99 -7.04
C THR A 320 6.38 18.14 -7.01
N GLY A 321 7.12 17.03 -6.87
CA GLY A 321 8.59 17.03 -6.76
C GLY A 321 9.06 17.88 -5.59
N ASN A 322 10.19 18.57 -5.77
CA ASN A 322 10.75 19.46 -4.76
C ASN A 322 10.14 20.88 -4.78
N LEU A 323 9.31 21.19 -5.78
CA LEU A 323 8.70 22.51 -5.92
C LEU A 323 7.74 22.82 -4.77
N PHE A 324 6.99 21.81 -4.34
CA PHE A 324 6.09 21.90 -3.20
C PHE A 324 6.16 20.61 -2.39
N TYR A 325 7.12 20.58 -1.46
CA TYR A 325 7.38 19.40 -0.63
C TYR A 325 6.77 19.55 0.77
N CYS A 326 5.95 18.59 1.15
CA CYS A 326 5.52 18.39 2.53
C CYS A 326 5.31 16.91 2.78
N MET A 327 5.72 16.41 3.93
CA MET A 327 5.42 15.05 4.35
C MET A 327 3.94 14.92 4.73
N PRO A 328 3.31 13.79 4.42
CA PRO A 328 1.96 13.50 4.89
C PRO A 328 1.93 13.40 6.41
N GLU A 329 0.92 13.99 7.00
CA GLU A 329 0.71 13.96 8.45
C GLU A 329 0.04 12.64 8.88
N THR A 330 0.43 12.11 10.06
CA THR A 330 -0.21 10.93 10.63
C THR A 330 -1.71 11.18 10.83
N GLY A 331 -2.52 10.21 10.42
CA GLY A 331 -3.99 10.29 10.47
C GLY A 331 -4.62 10.79 9.17
N THR A 332 -3.88 11.39 8.26
CA THR A 332 -4.37 11.80 6.94
C THR A 332 -4.44 10.61 5.98
N ARG A 333 -5.12 10.80 4.85
CA ARG A 333 -5.15 9.80 3.79
C ARG A 333 -4.12 10.11 2.71
N ALA A 334 -3.55 9.04 2.17
CA ALA A 334 -2.55 9.13 1.12
C ALA A 334 -2.77 8.05 0.06
N ALA A 335 -2.18 8.25 -1.11
CA ALA A 335 -2.23 7.32 -2.23
C ALA A 335 -0.86 6.67 -2.45
N LEU A 336 -0.85 5.34 -2.41
CA LEU A 336 0.28 4.47 -2.73
C LEU A 336 0.16 4.05 -4.20
N TYR A 337 1.09 4.47 -5.04
CA TYR A 337 1.10 4.21 -6.48
C TYR A 337 2.16 3.17 -6.85
N PHE A 338 1.81 2.28 -7.77
CA PHE A 338 2.71 1.26 -8.31
C PHE A 338 3.00 1.55 -9.80
N GLY A 339 4.19 2.03 -10.08
CA GLY A 339 4.64 2.32 -11.46
C GLY A 339 5.05 1.08 -12.25
N LYS A 340 5.29 -0.05 -11.58
CA LYS A 340 5.72 -1.33 -12.14
C LYS A 340 4.87 -2.48 -11.60
N GLU A 341 5.09 -3.67 -12.12
CA GLU A 341 4.43 -4.91 -11.72
C GLU A 341 5.04 -5.54 -10.44
N GLU A 342 5.94 -4.84 -9.79
CA GLU A 342 6.64 -5.27 -8.58
C GLU A 342 6.12 -4.49 -7.36
N GLU A 343 5.77 -5.20 -6.30
CA GLU A 343 5.21 -4.60 -5.09
C GLU A 343 6.19 -3.63 -4.39
N CYS A 344 7.49 -3.91 -4.47
CA CYS A 344 8.53 -3.01 -3.94
C CYS A 344 8.66 -1.69 -4.71
N SER A 345 8.01 -1.55 -5.88
CA SER A 345 7.97 -0.30 -6.64
C SER A 345 6.99 0.74 -6.07
N GLY A 346 6.18 0.35 -5.08
CA GLY A 346 5.20 1.21 -4.44
C GLY A 346 5.81 2.47 -3.85
N ALA A 347 5.22 3.62 -4.16
CA ALA A 347 5.60 4.91 -3.59
C ALA A 347 4.35 5.72 -3.23
N VAL A 348 4.39 6.39 -2.10
CA VAL A 348 3.32 7.31 -1.69
C VAL A 348 3.52 8.62 -2.45
N ILE A 349 2.53 9.01 -3.28
CA ILE A 349 2.70 10.08 -4.26
C ILE A 349 1.88 11.33 -3.98
N MET A 350 0.81 11.22 -3.20
CA MET A 350 -0.06 12.36 -2.87
C MET A 350 -0.83 12.13 -1.57
N ASN A 351 -1.23 13.23 -0.94
CA ASN A 351 -2.24 13.25 0.10
C ASN A 351 -3.63 13.39 -0.52
N ILE A 352 -4.60 12.71 0.08
CA ILE A 352 -6.00 12.79 -0.31
C ILE A 352 -6.73 13.65 0.71
N ARG A 353 -7.42 14.67 0.23
CA ARG A 353 -8.21 15.56 1.07
C ARG A 353 -9.50 14.87 1.51
N GLU A 354 -9.78 14.93 2.81
CA GLU A 354 -11.03 14.46 3.42
C GLU A 354 -11.55 15.53 4.39
N ASN A 355 -12.33 16.49 3.89
CA ASN A 355 -12.85 17.60 4.72
C ASN A 355 -14.31 17.37 5.15
N GLY A 356 -14.86 16.17 4.96
CA GLY A 356 -16.28 15.92 5.15
C GLY A 356 -17.15 16.62 4.09
N GLU A 357 -18.46 16.68 4.32
CA GLU A 357 -19.42 17.25 3.39
C GLU A 357 -19.31 18.78 3.27
N TYR A 358 -18.87 19.48 4.34
CA TYR A 358 -18.74 20.93 4.37
C TYR A 358 -17.43 21.36 5.02
N CYS A 359 -16.70 22.22 4.32
CA CYS A 359 -15.53 22.92 4.83
C CYS A 359 -15.62 24.40 4.46
N GLY A 360 -15.90 25.26 5.45
CA GLY A 360 -16.06 26.69 5.22
C GLY A 360 -14.85 27.38 4.61
N GLU A 361 -13.64 26.85 4.89
CA GLU A 361 -12.39 27.41 4.35
C GLU A 361 -12.21 27.14 2.85
N THR A 362 -12.95 26.22 2.29
CA THR A 362 -12.89 25.87 0.86
C THR A 362 -14.19 26.21 0.13
N ALA A 363 -15.10 26.90 0.80
CA ALA A 363 -16.35 27.37 0.21
C ALA A 363 -16.11 28.38 -0.92
N ASP A 364 -15.07 29.21 -0.80
CA ASP A 364 -14.62 30.08 -1.88
C ASP A 364 -13.45 29.45 -2.63
N TYR A 365 -13.66 29.06 -3.89
CA TYR A 365 -12.64 28.46 -4.74
C TYR A 365 -11.49 29.40 -5.13
N HIS A 366 -11.62 30.68 -4.91
CA HIS A 366 -10.56 31.67 -5.13
C HIS A 366 -9.52 31.65 -4.01
N ASP A 367 -9.92 31.23 -2.81
CA ASP A 367 -9.02 31.15 -1.66
C ASP A 367 -8.06 29.96 -1.77
N ARG A 368 -6.82 30.17 -1.39
CA ARG A 368 -5.77 29.14 -1.35
C ARG A 368 -5.10 29.13 0.00
N TYR A 369 -4.95 27.92 0.55
CA TYR A 369 -4.39 27.72 1.87
C TYR A 369 -3.31 26.63 1.87
N PHE A 370 -2.25 26.90 2.61
CA PHE A 370 -1.31 25.90 3.07
C PHE A 370 -1.34 25.91 4.60
N THR A 371 -1.85 24.86 5.21
CA THR A 371 -2.04 24.76 6.67
C THR A 371 -1.35 23.52 7.19
N SER A 372 -0.50 23.66 8.22
CA SER A 372 0.11 22.56 8.93
C SER A 372 -0.80 22.04 10.06
N GLN A 373 -0.52 20.84 10.57
CA GLN A 373 -1.20 20.22 11.71
C GLN A 373 -1.23 21.13 12.96
N ASN A 374 -0.17 21.94 13.13
CA ASN A 374 -0.03 22.86 14.25
C ASN A 374 -0.66 24.23 13.99
N ASN A 375 -1.64 24.31 13.08
CA ASN A 375 -2.37 25.53 12.75
C ASN A 375 -1.49 26.71 12.25
N LYS A 376 -0.32 26.42 11.67
CA LYS A 376 0.45 27.41 10.94
C LYS A 376 -0.07 27.49 9.52
N ARG A 377 -0.40 28.69 9.04
CA ARG A 377 -1.06 28.88 7.75
C ARG A 377 -0.38 29.95 6.91
N MET A 378 -0.16 29.64 5.67
CA MET A 378 0.00 30.61 4.58
C MET A 378 -1.31 30.66 3.80
N TYR A 379 -1.76 31.84 3.45
CA TYR A 379 -2.98 32.02 2.66
C TYR A 379 -2.78 33.01 1.52
N LEU A 380 -3.50 32.79 0.42
CA LEU A 380 -3.61 33.70 -0.71
C LEU A 380 -5.09 33.80 -1.04
N LYS A 381 -5.62 35.01 -0.88
CA LYS A 381 -6.99 35.37 -1.17
C LYS A 381 -7.03 36.44 -2.26
N PRO A 382 -8.18 36.71 -2.89
CA PRO A 382 -8.28 37.69 -3.95
C PRO A 382 -7.80 39.10 -3.57
N SER A 383 -7.93 39.51 -2.30
CA SER A 383 -7.61 40.87 -1.84
C SER A 383 -6.43 40.95 -0.86
N GLU A 384 -5.87 39.80 -0.45
CA GLU A 384 -4.77 39.77 0.51
C GLU A 384 -4.01 38.43 0.47
N MET A 385 -2.76 38.46 0.90
CA MET A 385 -2.00 37.28 1.20
C MET A 385 -1.29 37.43 2.55
N GLY A 386 -1.01 36.28 3.21
CA GLY A 386 -0.33 36.38 4.50
C GLY A 386 0.05 35.07 5.15
N PHE A 387 0.61 35.23 6.35
CA PHE A 387 1.00 34.17 7.26
C PHE A 387 0.24 34.34 8.57
N LEU A 388 -0.37 33.25 9.04
CA LEU A 388 -1.22 33.27 10.22
C LEU A 388 -0.83 32.10 11.14
N ASN A 389 -0.63 32.40 12.41
CA ASN A 389 -0.54 31.40 13.49
C ASN A 389 -1.88 31.37 14.22
N ARG A 390 -2.67 30.30 14.03
CA ARG A 390 -4.02 30.11 14.61
C ARG A 390 -3.99 29.39 15.96
N THR A 391 -3.05 29.75 16.82
CA THR A 391 -3.06 29.34 18.24
C THR A 391 -3.79 30.42 19.06
N ASP A 392 -3.99 30.19 20.35
CA ASP A 392 -4.61 31.17 21.26
C ASP A 392 -3.90 32.53 21.24
N GLN A 393 -2.68 32.56 20.74
CA GLN A 393 -1.87 33.78 20.54
C GLN A 393 -1.75 34.07 19.05
N ASN A 394 -2.77 34.66 18.48
CA ASN A 394 -2.81 35.01 17.07
C ASN A 394 -1.66 35.95 16.67
N VAL A 395 -0.83 35.49 15.72
CA VAL A 395 0.18 36.30 15.05
C VAL A 395 -0.13 36.28 13.57
N GLU A 396 -0.25 37.44 12.97
CA GLU A 396 -0.59 37.60 11.55
C GLU A 396 0.39 38.56 10.88
N ILE A 397 0.79 38.23 9.67
CA ILE A 397 1.46 39.10 8.72
C ILE A 397 0.61 39.07 7.45
N ALA A 398 0.00 40.20 7.09
CA ALA A 398 -0.85 40.32 5.91
C ALA A 398 -0.35 41.40 4.97
N LEU A 399 -0.37 41.10 3.68
CA LEU A 399 -0.13 42.01 2.57
C LEU A 399 -1.49 42.21 1.89
N LYS A 400 -2.02 43.46 1.90
CA LYS A 400 -3.35 43.77 1.40
C LYS A 400 -3.28 44.59 0.11
N ASP A 401 -4.18 44.36 -0.82
CA ASP A 401 -4.27 45.09 -2.08
C ASP A 401 -4.55 46.59 -1.87
N SER A 402 -5.08 46.98 -0.70
CA SER A 402 -5.19 48.36 -0.25
C SER A 402 -3.83 49.03 -0.01
N ALA A 403 -2.73 48.45 -0.50
CA ALA A 403 -1.35 48.92 -0.36
C ALA A 403 -0.87 48.99 1.10
N SER A 404 -1.29 48.07 1.93
CA SER A 404 -0.85 48.02 3.33
C SER A 404 -0.18 46.67 3.68
N VAL A 405 0.85 46.77 4.51
CA VAL A 405 1.46 45.63 5.20
C VAL A 405 1.05 45.69 6.67
N GLN A 406 0.45 44.64 7.18
CA GLN A 406 -0.01 44.56 8.54
C GLN A 406 0.69 43.47 9.29
N VAL A 407 1.30 43.79 10.42
CA VAL A 407 1.85 42.82 11.38
C VAL A 407 1.05 42.94 12.66
N LYS A 408 0.38 41.88 13.08
CA LYS A 408 -0.55 41.92 14.22
C LYS A 408 -0.26 40.80 15.18
N THR A 409 -0.19 41.12 16.46
CA THR A 409 -0.11 40.17 17.56
C THR A 409 -0.69 40.78 18.82
N ASN A 410 -1.22 39.99 19.69
CA ASN A 410 -1.68 40.38 21.03
C ASN A 410 -0.56 40.28 22.09
N HIS A 411 0.68 39.96 21.69
CA HIS A 411 1.81 39.88 22.62
C HIS A 411 2.92 40.84 22.27
N LYS A 412 4.03 40.35 21.75
CA LYS A 412 5.26 41.12 21.53
C LYS A 412 5.71 41.04 20.08
N ILE A 413 6.06 42.18 19.51
CA ILE A 413 6.83 42.26 18.28
C ILE A 413 8.26 42.64 18.64
N SER A 414 9.24 41.91 18.14
CA SER A 414 10.65 42.22 18.26
C SER A 414 11.27 42.32 16.87
N VAL A 415 11.86 43.50 16.58
CA VAL A 415 12.62 43.72 15.36
C VAL A 415 14.08 43.85 15.77
N LEU A 416 14.94 42.94 15.32
CA LEU A 416 16.36 42.87 15.67
C LEU A 416 17.17 42.82 14.39
N ALA A 417 18.22 43.61 14.33
CA ALA A 417 19.22 43.57 13.26
C ALA A 417 20.62 43.71 13.84
N GLU A 418 21.61 43.02 13.24
CA GLU A 418 23.03 43.18 13.60
C GLU A 418 23.59 44.51 13.11
N GLY A 419 23.09 44.98 11.99
CA GLY A 419 23.44 46.26 11.41
C GLY A 419 22.51 47.39 11.85
N GLN A 420 21.60 47.74 11.00
CA GLN A 420 20.71 48.91 11.14
C GLN A 420 19.26 48.53 10.98
N VAL A 421 18.36 49.11 11.75
CA VAL A 421 16.91 49.15 11.53
C VAL A 421 16.52 50.57 11.14
N GLU A 422 16.02 50.76 9.94
CA GLU A 422 15.53 52.05 9.43
C GLU A 422 14.01 52.04 9.30
N LEU A 423 13.35 53.02 9.91
CA LEU A 423 11.94 53.28 9.72
C LEU A 423 11.79 54.61 8.98
N LYS A 424 11.24 54.57 7.75
CA LYS A 424 11.12 55.75 6.90
C LYS A 424 9.72 55.82 6.31
N GLY A 425 9.10 56.95 6.47
CA GLY A 425 7.75 57.22 5.95
C GLY A 425 7.44 58.69 5.94
N LYS A 426 6.36 59.06 5.24
CA LYS A 426 5.84 60.46 5.29
C LYS A 426 5.43 60.83 6.72
N ASN A 427 4.81 59.87 7.42
CA ASN A 427 4.47 59.98 8.84
C ASN A 427 4.85 58.65 9.51
N VAL A 428 5.44 58.72 10.69
CA VAL A 428 5.67 57.59 11.58
C VAL A 428 4.93 57.90 12.88
N THR A 429 3.95 57.06 13.23
CA THR A 429 3.16 57.20 14.46
C THR A 429 3.45 56.04 15.38
N VAL A 430 3.72 56.34 16.64
CA VAL A 430 3.90 55.34 17.69
C VAL A 430 2.84 55.59 18.75
N GLU A 431 1.94 54.66 18.94
CA GLU A 431 0.90 54.70 19.96
C GLU A 431 1.17 53.65 21.03
N THR A 432 1.16 54.04 22.28
CA THR A 432 1.40 53.19 23.40
C THR A 432 0.66 53.66 24.64
N PRO A 433 -0.03 52.75 25.39
CA PRO A 433 -0.77 53.15 26.59
C PRO A 433 0.13 53.39 27.81
N LYS A 434 1.42 52.98 27.78
CA LYS A 434 2.29 53.10 28.96
C LYS A 434 3.55 53.90 28.70
N GLU A 435 4.42 53.40 27.87
CA GLU A 435 5.70 54.08 27.65
C GLU A 435 6.31 53.75 26.28
N ALA A 436 6.99 54.72 25.71
CA ALA A 436 7.87 54.56 24.58
C ALA A 436 9.27 55.04 24.99
N THR A 437 10.27 54.13 24.92
CA THR A 437 11.64 54.43 25.33
C THR A 437 12.65 54.13 24.26
N LEU A 438 13.63 55.01 24.11
CA LEU A 438 14.85 54.80 23.34
C LEU A 438 16.00 54.49 24.32
N VAL A 439 16.66 53.36 24.16
CA VAL A 439 17.71 52.91 25.09
C VAL A 439 18.97 52.54 24.32
N ARG A 440 20.06 53.20 24.66
CA ARG A 440 21.41 52.79 24.26
C ARG A 440 22.05 52.00 25.38
N LYS A 441 22.38 50.73 25.11
CA LYS A 441 22.86 49.79 26.17
C LYS A 441 24.36 49.58 26.22
N ASP A 442 25.08 49.76 25.13
CA ASP A 442 26.48 49.35 25.00
C ASP A 442 27.50 50.44 25.45
N VAL A 443 27.16 51.15 26.51
CA VAL A 443 28.01 52.16 27.14
C VAL A 443 27.99 52.01 28.65
N ILE A 444 29.05 52.53 29.31
CA ILE A 444 29.19 52.47 30.77
C ILE A 444 27.98 53.06 31.50
N SER A 445 27.36 54.08 30.91
CA SER A 445 26.10 54.63 31.40
C SER A 445 25.05 54.56 30.31
N PRO A 446 24.08 53.61 30.43
CA PRO A 446 23.03 53.49 29.42
C PRO A 446 22.22 54.77 29.29
N THR A 447 22.00 55.17 28.06
CA THR A 447 21.14 56.35 27.75
C THR A 447 19.72 55.85 27.55
N VAL A 448 18.78 56.40 28.30
CA VAL A 448 17.35 56.09 28.17
C VAL A 448 16.61 57.38 27.91
N ILE A 449 15.85 57.43 26.83
CA ILE A 449 14.97 58.56 26.49
C ILE A 449 13.51 58.02 26.55
N ASN A 450 12.71 58.55 27.45
CA ASN A 450 11.29 58.23 27.53
C ASN A 450 10.51 59.25 26.64
N LEU A 451 9.81 58.75 25.63
CA LEU A 451 9.07 59.56 24.66
C LEU A 451 7.60 59.78 25.06
N CYS A 452 7.17 59.24 26.19
CA CYS A 452 5.77 59.36 26.64
C CYS A 452 5.44 60.64 27.40
N ASN A 453 6.38 61.55 27.55
CA ASN A 453 6.14 62.87 28.13
C ASN A 453 6.33 63.93 27.06
N ALA A 454 5.21 64.38 26.46
CA ALA A 454 5.07 65.51 25.56
C ALA A 454 6.35 66.09 24.94
N PHE A 455 7.00 65.37 24.04
CA PHE A 455 8.12 65.87 23.24
C PHE A 455 7.65 66.17 21.83
N ASP A 456 7.88 67.38 21.40
CA ASP A 456 7.81 67.75 19.99
C ASP A 456 9.23 67.75 19.41
N ALA A 457 9.50 66.84 18.49
CA ALA A 457 10.73 66.86 17.71
C ALA A 457 10.47 67.58 16.40
N ILE A 458 10.89 68.81 16.27
CA ILE A 458 10.63 69.65 15.11
C ILE A 458 11.88 69.89 14.29
N GLY A 459 11.84 69.54 13.01
CA GLY A 459 12.75 69.98 11.98
C GLY A 459 14.05 69.19 11.79
N ALA A 460 14.81 69.56 10.76
CA ALA A 460 16.02 68.88 10.28
C ALA A 460 17.20 68.89 11.26
N THR A 461 17.09 69.56 12.37
CA THR A 461 18.13 69.69 13.38
C THR A 461 17.90 68.84 14.63
N GLY A 462 16.84 68.06 14.70
CA GLY A 462 16.60 67.11 15.81
C GLY A 462 16.38 67.78 17.17
N ASN A 463 15.86 68.97 17.23
CA ASN A 463 15.52 69.64 18.48
C ASN A 463 14.26 69.02 19.07
N PHE A 464 14.33 68.63 20.31
CA PHE A 464 13.20 68.13 21.09
C PHE A 464 12.67 69.27 21.95
N THR A 465 11.40 69.67 21.79
CA THR A 465 10.75 70.59 22.68
C THR A 465 9.69 69.85 23.48
N SER A 466 9.70 70.03 24.77
CA SER A 466 8.62 69.52 25.65
C SER A 466 7.52 70.54 25.66
N THR A 467 6.26 70.11 25.41
CA THR A 467 5.07 70.97 25.48
C THR A 467 4.61 71.24 26.92
N GLU A 468 5.16 70.49 27.90
CA GLU A 468 4.89 70.74 29.32
C GLU A 468 6.19 71.04 30.08
N PRO A 469 6.17 71.87 31.14
CA PRO A 469 7.35 72.19 31.92
C PRO A 469 7.94 70.96 32.59
N VAL A 470 9.12 70.54 32.14
CA VAL A 470 9.86 69.39 32.63
C VAL A 470 10.27 69.54 34.11
N ALA A 471 10.18 70.71 34.66
CA ALA A 471 10.61 71.02 36.00
C ALA A 471 9.94 70.21 37.12
N GLU A 472 8.77 69.71 36.92
CA GLU A 472 8.06 68.98 37.95
C GLU A 472 8.29 67.47 37.90
N LYS A 473 8.84 66.98 36.84
CA LYS A 473 9.07 65.54 36.68
C LYS A 473 10.46 65.20 37.18
N LYS A 474 10.62 65.28 38.45
CA LYS A 474 11.86 65.11 39.18
C LYS A 474 12.47 63.68 39.15
N ARG A 475 11.97 62.81 38.35
CA ARG A 475 12.61 61.51 38.16
C ARG A 475 13.63 61.61 37.02
N ARG A 476 14.83 62.07 37.32
CA ARG A 476 15.97 61.78 36.47
C ARG A 476 16.14 60.27 36.40
N VAL A 477 15.78 59.72 35.26
CA VAL A 477 16.17 58.33 35.00
C VAL A 477 17.67 58.30 34.89
N PRO A 478 18.38 57.48 35.63
CA PRO A 478 19.82 57.35 35.52
C PRO A 478 20.19 57.07 34.06
N GLY A 479 21.12 57.86 33.50
CA GLY A 479 21.58 57.71 32.13
C GLY A 479 20.89 58.56 31.07
N ILE A 480 20.13 59.63 31.41
CA ILE A 480 19.66 60.58 30.42
C ILE A 480 20.83 61.38 29.85
N VAL A 481 20.98 61.33 28.53
CA VAL A 481 22.03 62.04 27.80
C VAL A 481 21.80 63.56 27.89
N SER A 482 22.85 64.34 28.19
CA SER A 482 22.81 65.80 28.13
C SER A 482 22.60 66.28 26.68
N GLN A 483 22.13 67.52 26.52
CA GLN A 483 21.85 68.09 25.22
C GLN A 483 23.10 68.11 24.29
N GLU A 484 24.31 68.21 24.86
CA GLU A 484 25.57 68.19 24.14
C GLU A 484 25.99 66.79 23.67
N GLU A 485 25.65 65.75 24.41
CA GLU A 485 25.87 64.35 24.00
C GLU A 485 24.94 63.88 22.87
N ARG A 486 23.85 64.61 22.59
CA ARG A 486 22.92 64.25 21.50
C ARG A 486 23.51 64.40 20.10
N TYR A 487 24.53 65.23 19.96
CA TYR A 487 25.20 65.45 18.67
C TYR A 487 26.21 64.36 18.34
N SER A 488 26.54 63.52 19.30
CA SER A 488 27.45 62.40 19.12
C SER A 488 26.72 61.03 18.96
N LEU A 489 25.45 61.04 18.60
CA LEU A 489 24.65 59.83 18.31
C LEU A 489 25.04 59.17 16.97
N ASP A 490 26.32 58.96 16.74
CA ASP A 490 26.80 58.02 15.74
C ASP A 490 26.70 56.57 16.29
N GLY A 491 25.84 56.33 17.23
CA GLY A 491 25.70 55.08 17.87
C GLY A 491 24.26 54.68 18.06
N ALA A 492 24.04 53.41 17.94
CA ALA A 492 22.78 52.71 17.93
C ALA A 492 21.78 53.09 19.03
N VAL A 493 20.62 53.51 18.62
CA VAL A 493 19.47 53.70 19.49
C VAL A 493 18.44 52.63 19.17
N VAL A 494 18.01 51.89 20.15
CA VAL A 494 16.97 50.88 20.00
C VAL A 494 15.66 51.40 20.58
N ALA A 495 14.62 51.44 19.78
CA ALA A 495 13.27 51.65 20.27
C ALA A 495 12.67 50.33 20.75
N ILE A 496 12.26 50.30 22.01
CA ILE A 496 11.53 49.14 22.56
C ILE A 496 10.10 49.58 22.76
N LEU A 497 9.22 48.95 22.02
CA LEU A 497 7.78 49.12 22.20
C LEU A 497 7.29 48.14 23.25
N SER A 498 6.66 48.59 24.30
CA SER A 498 6.08 47.74 25.32
C SER A 498 4.76 47.10 24.85
N ASN A 499 4.47 45.90 25.34
CA ASN A 499 3.22 45.23 25.04
C ASN A 499 2.01 46.01 25.56
N ILE A 500 0.92 46.01 24.81
CA ILE A 500 -0.37 46.54 25.22
C ILE A 500 -1.05 45.52 26.13
N PRO A 501 -1.35 45.80 27.40
CA PRO A 501 -2.15 44.90 28.21
C PRO A 501 -3.63 44.96 27.80
N GLU A 502 -4.28 43.81 27.78
CA GLU A 502 -5.67 43.67 27.33
C GLU A 502 -6.73 44.43 28.14
N ASN A 503 -6.41 45.03 29.29
CA ASN A 503 -7.41 45.62 30.20
C ASN A 503 -7.03 46.94 30.89
N SER A 504 -6.26 47.79 30.29
CA SER A 504 -6.07 49.11 30.88
C SER A 504 -7.03 50.13 30.22
N GLY A 505 -8.00 50.61 30.97
CA GLY A 505 -8.93 51.66 30.52
C GLY A 505 -8.28 53.06 30.43
N GLU A 506 -6.97 53.14 30.19
CA GLU A 506 -6.25 54.38 30.01
C GLU A 506 -6.09 54.69 28.51
N ASP A 507 -6.37 55.91 28.10
CA ASP A 507 -6.20 56.38 26.74
C ASP A 507 -4.74 56.24 26.26
N PRO A 508 -4.51 55.80 25.02
CA PRO A 508 -3.17 55.67 24.47
C PRO A 508 -2.50 57.04 24.33
N VAL A 509 -1.26 57.13 24.81
CA VAL A 509 -0.46 58.35 24.64
C VAL A 509 0.10 58.38 23.21
N LEU A 510 -0.32 59.35 22.45
CA LEU A 510 0.13 59.55 21.07
C LEU A 510 1.41 60.37 21.05
N THR A 511 2.48 59.80 20.54
CA THR A 511 3.73 60.53 20.28
C THR A 511 3.92 60.72 18.78
N LYS A 512 3.76 61.94 18.30
CA LYS A 512 4.00 62.30 16.90
C LYS A 512 5.45 62.74 16.72
N ILE A 513 6.12 62.12 15.78
CA ILE A 513 7.41 62.62 15.29
C ILE A 513 7.14 63.30 13.95
N ALA A 514 7.11 64.65 13.94
CA ALA A 514 6.81 65.43 12.74
C ALA A 514 8.09 65.67 11.93
N GLY A 515 7.99 65.54 10.63
CA GLY A 515 9.08 65.84 9.70
C GLY A 515 9.61 64.61 8.96
N SER A 516 10.26 64.82 7.85
CA SER A 516 10.85 63.78 6.99
C SER A 516 12.17 63.23 7.53
N MET A 517 12.37 63.21 8.85
CA MET A 517 13.57 62.66 9.44
C MET A 517 13.47 61.12 9.49
N PRO A 518 14.46 60.42 8.98
CA PRO A 518 14.55 59.01 9.25
C PRO A 518 14.82 58.77 10.76
N VAL A 519 13.93 58.00 11.39
CA VAL A 519 14.25 57.48 12.72
C VAL A 519 15.17 56.28 12.49
N VAL A 520 16.44 56.51 12.67
CA VAL A 520 17.42 55.43 12.56
C VAL A 520 17.47 54.69 13.90
N ILE A 521 16.94 53.50 13.92
CA ILE A 521 17.05 52.60 15.06
C ILE A 521 18.20 51.68 14.74
N SER A 522 19.37 51.95 15.26
CA SER A 522 20.53 51.13 15.01
C SER A 522 20.99 50.42 16.29
N LYS A 523 21.55 49.26 16.12
CA LYS A 523 22.23 48.57 17.19
C LYS A 523 23.67 49.01 17.22
N THR A 524 24.17 49.38 18.37
CA THR A 524 25.61 49.51 18.59
C THR A 524 26.22 48.14 18.70
N LYS A 525 27.47 48.07 18.35
CA LYS A 525 28.32 46.92 18.52
C LYS A 525 28.34 46.36 19.93
#